data_5113cef4e3e6b7d646248b86db3a484e
#
_entry.id   5113cef4e3e6b7d646248b86db3a484e
#
_cell.length_a   1.000
_cell.length_b   1.000
_cell.length_c   1.000
_cell.angle_alpha   90.00
_cell.angle_beta   90.00
_cell.angle_gamma   90.00
#
_symmetry.space_group_name_H-M   'P 1'
#
loop_
_entity.id
_entity.type
_entity.pdbx_description
1 polymer ?
#
loop_
_entity_poly.entity_id
_entity_poly.type
_entity_poly.pdbx_seq_one_letter_code
_entity_poly.pdbx_strand_id
1 'polypeptide(L)'
;GMLRLLFEEFTEGYKSLTGDERQEELSIATGKLAYPYISAMAEKIEEKFPNLEIHVFSIRNDFFGERITVSGLITAQDLTAQLKGERLGSRLLIPCNMLKTDEDVFLDDFTVRQVSDALQVPIDIVKSSGQDFIDAVIGEKQTDPDCKTERLI
;
A
#
# COMPACT_ATOMS: atom_id res chain seq x y z
N GLY A 1 4.51 -8.75 16.68
CA GLY A 1 3.30 -8.07 16.23
C GLY A 1 3.04 -8.27 14.75
N MET A 2 1.98 -7.65 14.29
CA MET A 2 1.54 -7.80 12.89
C MET A 2 2.55 -7.28 11.88
N LEU A 3 3.23 -6.16 12.17
CA LEU A 3 4.25 -5.62 11.28
C LEU A 3 5.47 -6.54 11.21
N ARG A 4 5.82 -7.17 12.32
CA ARG A 4 6.90 -8.14 12.33
C ARG A 4 6.56 -9.36 11.49
N LEU A 5 5.32 -9.85 11.59
CA LEU A 5 4.86 -10.97 10.77
C LEU A 5 4.87 -10.61 9.29
N LEU A 6 4.40 -9.42 8.95
CA LEU A 6 4.43 -8.93 7.57
C LEU A 6 5.86 -8.95 7.03
N PHE A 7 6.81 -8.45 7.80
CA PHE A 7 8.21 -8.39 7.39
C PHE A 7 8.83 -9.77 7.25
N GLU A 8 8.50 -10.69 8.16
CA GLU A 8 8.98 -12.07 8.08
C GLU A 8 8.42 -12.78 6.85
N GLU A 9 7.14 -12.61 6.57
CA GLU A 9 6.51 -13.16 5.35
C GLU A 9 7.14 -12.58 4.09
N PHE A 10 7.41 -11.27 4.11
CA PHE A 10 8.09 -10.60 3.00
C PHE A 10 9.47 -11.20 2.78
N THR A 11 10.25 -11.33 3.84
CA THR A 11 11.63 -11.87 3.76
C THR A 11 11.63 -13.26 3.15
N GLU A 12 10.67 -14.10 3.54
CA GLU A 12 10.57 -15.44 2.99
C GLU A 12 10.23 -15.43 1.50
N GLY A 13 9.24 -14.61 1.10
CA GLY A 13 8.87 -14.48 -0.32
C GLY A 13 9.97 -13.86 -1.16
N TYR A 14 10.71 -12.92 -0.57
CA TYR A 14 11.80 -12.23 -1.25
C TYR A 14 12.92 -13.19 -1.68
N LYS A 15 13.16 -14.24 -0.91
CA LYS A 15 14.20 -15.22 -1.24
C LYS A 15 13.99 -15.86 -2.61
N SER A 16 12.72 -16.06 -2.99
CA SER A 16 12.37 -16.70 -4.27
C SER A 16 12.15 -15.68 -5.39
N LEU A 17 12.22 -14.39 -5.09
CA LEU A 17 11.92 -13.34 -6.06
C LEU A 17 13.07 -13.18 -7.03
N THR A 18 12.79 -13.29 -8.32
CA THR A 18 13.76 -13.04 -9.39
C THR A 18 13.48 -11.67 -9.98
N GLY A 19 14.52 -10.82 -10.00
CA GLY A 19 14.41 -9.48 -10.56
C GLY A 19 14.49 -9.47 -12.07
N ASP A 20 14.21 -8.31 -12.65
CA ASP A 20 14.32 -8.09 -14.10
C ASP A 20 14.57 -6.59 -14.37
N GLU A 21 14.58 -6.23 -15.64
CA GLU A 21 14.88 -4.88 -16.11
C GLU A 21 13.62 -4.03 -16.37
N ARG A 22 12.46 -4.44 -15.85
CA ARG A 22 11.21 -3.70 -16.06
C ARG A 22 11.35 -2.26 -15.62
N GLN A 23 10.73 -1.38 -16.39
CA GLN A 23 10.71 0.05 -16.07
C GLN A 23 9.30 0.42 -15.63
N GLU A 24 9.19 0.84 -14.38
CA GLU A 24 7.91 1.31 -13.86
C GLU A 24 8.15 2.27 -12.71
N GLU A 25 7.28 3.24 -12.58
CA GLU A 25 7.22 4.13 -11.42
C GLU A 25 5.84 3.94 -10.80
N LEU A 26 5.80 3.66 -9.51
CA LEU A 26 4.55 3.47 -8.78
C LEU A 26 4.65 4.03 -7.37
N SER A 27 3.51 4.14 -6.71
CA SER A 27 3.44 4.70 -5.35
C SER A 27 2.70 3.77 -4.41
N ILE A 28 3.04 3.86 -3.14
CA ILE A 28 2.39 3.13 -2.06
C ILE A 28 2.03 4.14 -0.97
N ALA A 29 0.80 4.10 -0.50
CA ALA A 29 0.37 4.92 0.64
C ALA A 29 0.12 4.02 1.83
N THR A 30 0.58 4.45 3.00
CA THR A 30 0.42 3.69 4.23
C THR A 30 0.33 4.65 5.42
N GLY A 31 0.02 4.13 6.61
CA GLY A 31 0.03 4.93 7.83
C GLY A 31 1.43 5.09 8.37
N LYS A 32 1.56 6.00 9.32
CA LYS A 32 2.86 6.35 9.90
C LYS A 32 3.54 5.17 10.59
N LEU A 33 2.76 4.32 11.26
CA LEU A 33 3.30 3.17 11.99
C LEU A 33 3.97 2.16 11.07
N ALA A 34 3.34 1.85 9.93
CA ALA A 34 3.87 0.87 8.99
C ALA A 34 4.92 1.45 8.04
N TYR A 35 4.99 2.76 7.91
CA TYR A 35 5.86 3.42 6.93
C TYR A 35 7.31 2.92 6.90
N PRO A 36 8.02 2.81 8.05
CA PRO A 36 9.41 2.33 8.01
C PRO A 36 9.54 0.91 7.44
N TYR A 37 8.58 0.05 7.75
CA TYR A 37 8.59 -1.34 7.27
C TYR A 37 8.29 -1.42 5.78
N ILE A 38 7.28 -0.68 5.34
CA ILE A 38 6.91 -0.64 3.92
C ILE A 38 8.05 -0.05 3.09
N SER A 39 8.69 1.02 3.57
CA SER A 39 9.82 1.63 2.89
C SER A 39 11.01 0.66 2.78
N ALA A 40 11.31 -0.07 3.84
CA ALA A 40 12.40 -1.05 3.82
C ALA A 40 12.12 -2.17 2.83
N MET A 41 10.88 -2.67 2.78
CA MET A 41 10.49 -3.71 1.83
C MET A 41 10.56 -3.20 0.39
N ALA A 42 10.10 -1.97 0.15
CA ALA A 42 10.17 -1.36 -1.18
C ALA A 42 11.61 -1.23 -1.66
N GLU A 43 12.50 -0.78 -0.79
CA GLU A 43 13.93 -0.66 -1.12
C GLU A 43 14.54 -2.01 -1.48
N LYS A 44 14.16 -3.07 -0.78
CA LYS A 44 14.63 -4.42 -1.08
C LYS A 44 14.18 -4.86 -2.47
N ILE A 45 12.93 -4.59 -2.82
CA ILE A 45 12.43 -4.93 -4.15
C ILE A 45 13.20 -4.16 -5.22
N GLU A 46 13.47 -2.88 -5.00
CA GLU A 46 14.23 -2.07 -5.95
C GLU A 46 15.64 -2.61 -6.20
N GLU A 47 16.25 -3.30 -5.23
CA GLU A 47 17.56 -3.93 -5.42
C GLU A 47 17.53 -5.01 -6.50
N LYS A 48 16.41 -5.71 -6.65
CA LYS A 48 16.25 -6.76 -7.68
C LYS A 48 15.65 -6.24 -8.98
N PHE A 49 15.09 -5.03 -8.96
CA PHE A 49 14.45 -4.40 -10.13
C PHE A 49 15.02 -2.99 -10.29
N PRO A 50 16.22 -2.86 -10.87
CA PRO A 50 16.95 -1.58 -10.85
C PRO A 50 16.25 -0.43 -11.59
N ASN A 51 15.31 -0.73 -12.47
CA ASN A 51 14.56 0.28 -13.20
C ASN A 51 13.13 0.51 -12.65
N LEU A 52 12.85 -0.08 -11.48
CA LEU A 52 11.59 0.12 -10.77
C LEU A 52 11.78 1.21 -9.72
N GLU A 53 10.91 2.21 -9.76
CA GLU A 53 10.94 3.30 -8.78
C GLU A 53 9.67 3.28 -7.95
N ILE A 54 9.81 3.15 -6.62
CA ILE A 54 8.69 3.04 -5.70
C ILE A 54 8.71 4.24 -4.75
N HIS A 55 7.64 5.02 -4.79
CA HIS A 55 7.46 6.15 -3.87
C HIS A 55 6.57 5.69 -2.73
N VAL A 56 7.05 5.76 -1.50
CA VAL A 56 6.24 5.38 -0.33
C VAL A 56 5.83 6.64 0.41
N PHE A 57 4.53 6.81 0.61
CA PHE A 57 3.95 7.98 1.28
C PHE A 57 3.38 7.57 2.63
N SER A 58 3.78 8.29 3.66
CA SER A 58 3.21 8.16 5.00
C SER A 58 2.06 9.16 5.11
N ILE A 59 0.85 8.66 5.28
CA ILE A 59 -0.33 9.52 5.36
C ILE A 59 -0.63 9.87 6.81
N ARG A 60 -0.67 11.17 7.09
CA ARG A 60 -1.03 11.68 8.40
C ARG A 60 -2.53 11.56 8.61
N ASN A 61 -2.95 11.10 9.78
CA ASN A 61 -4.37 11.02 10.10
C ASN A 61 -4.85 12.37 10.65
N ASP A 62 -5.44 13.18 9.79
CA ASP A 62 -5.99 14.47 10.20
C ASP A 62 -7.41 14.33 10.74
N PHE A 63 -8.15 13.35 10.24
CA PHE A 63 -9.54 13.12 10.64
C PHE A 63 -9.67 12.70 12.11
N PHE A 64 -8.92 11.68 12.52
CA PHE A 64 -8.94 11.19 13.91
C PHE A 64 -7.86 11.81 14.77
N GLY A 65 -6.88 12.49 14.19
CA GLY A 65 -5.77 13.12 14.88
C GLY A 65 -4.43 12.46 14.57
N GLU A 66 -3.37 13.27 14.63
CA GLU A 66 -2.02 12.85 14.22
C GLU A 66 -1.44 11.70 15.06
N ARG A 67 -1.96 11.50 16.26
CA ARG A 67 -1.50 10.42 17.14
C ARG A 67 -2.01 9.05 16.69
N ILE A 68 -3.01 9.01 15.81
CA ILE A 68 -3.51 7.78 15.22
C ILE A 68 -2.60 7.44 14.05
N THR A 69 -1.87 6.33 14.13
CA THR A 69 -0.80 6.01 13.20
C THR A 69 -1.04 4.75 12.36
N VAL A 70 -2.13 4.03 12.62
CA VAL A 70 -2.44 2.79 11.88
C VAL A 70 -3.14 3.11 10.56
N SER A 71 -2.76 2.39 9.51
CA SER A 71 -3.32 2.57 8.17
C SER A 71 -4.83 2.34 8.12
N GLY A 72 -5.34 1.43 8.95
CA GLY A 72 -6.75 1.08 8.96
C GLY A 72 -7.72 2.18 9.38
N LEU A 73 -7.22 3.31 9.86
CA LEU A 73 -8.05 4.45 10.25
C LEU A 73 -7.84 5.68 9.36
N ILE A 74 -7.13 5.53 8.24
CA ILE A 74 -6.95 6.61 7.27
C ILE A 74 -8.19 6.72 6.39
N THR A 75 -8.69 7.94 6.26
CA THR A 75 -9.87 8.23 5.43
C THR A 75 -9.49 8.55 3.99
N ALA A 76 -10.45 8.45 3.09
CA ALA A 76 -10.26 8.85 1.71
C ALA A 76 -9.92 10.34 1.60
N GLN A 77 -10.51 11.17 2.44
CA GLN A 77 -10.27 12.61 2.44
C GLN A 77 -8.80 12.92 2.78
N ASP A 78 -8.26 12.27 3.80
CA ASP A 78 -6.85 12.47 4.19
C ASP A 78 -5.91 11.97 3.10
N LEU A 79 -6.21 10.79 2.55
CA LEU A 79 -5.40 10.22 1.47
C LEU A 79 -5.39 11.15 0.26
N THR A 80 -6.55 11.58 -0.20
CA THR A 80 -6.67 12.44 -1.38
C THR A 80 -6.01 13.79 -1.16
N ALA A 81 -6.25 14.42 -0.01
CA ALA A 81 -5.69 15.75 0.28
C ALA A 81 -4.16 15.74 0.29
N GLN A 82 -3.58 14.69 0.84
CA GLN A 82 -2.11 14.62 0.99
C GLN A 82 -1.40 14.13 -0.27
N LEU A 83 -2.08 13.37 -1.12
CA LEU A 83 -1.46 12.88 -2.36
C LEU A 83 -1.78 13.73 -3.58
N LYS A 84 -2.72 14.67 -3.48
CA LYS A 84 -3.07 15.54 -4.59
C LYS A 84 -1.87 16.38 -5.01
N GLY A 85 -1.51 16.31 -6.28
CA GLY A 85 -0.36 17.03 -6.80
C GLY A 85 0.96 16.29 -6.67
N GLU A 86 1.00 15.16 -5.97
CA GLU A 86 2.20 14.35 -5.87
C GLU A 86 2.40 13.51 -7.11
N ARG A 87 3.65 13.19 -7.40
CA ARG A 87 4.00 12.31 -8.52
C ARG A 87 3.78 10.87 -8.11
N LEU A 88 2.69 10.27 -8.59
CA LEU A 88 2.29 8.93 -8.18
C LEU A 88 2.75 7.81 -9.11
N GLY A 89 3.13 8.15 -10.35
CA GLY A 89 3.52 7.15 -11.33
C GLY A 89 2.33 6.43 -11.94
N SER A 90 2.52 5.18 -12.31
CA SER A 90 1.53 4.44 -13.09
C SER A 90 0.35 3.90 -12.26
N ARG A 91 0.54 3.73 -10.96
CA ARG A 91 -0.52 3.21 -10.07
C ARG A 91 -0.17 3.51 -8.62
N LEU A 92 -1.21 3.50 -7.79
CA LEU A 92 -1.10 3.72 -6.35
C LEU A 92 -1.55 2.45 -5.64
N LEU A 93 -0.73 1.93 -4.74
CA LEU A 93 -1.06 0.79 -3.91
C LEU A 93 -1.49 1.28 -2.53
N ILE A 94 -2.59 0.73 -2.02
CA ILE A 94 -3.04 1.00 -0.65
C ILE A 94 -3.33 -0.33 0.05
N PRO A 95 -3.13 -0.41 1.38
CA PRO A 95 -3.46 -1.64 2.11
C PRO A 95 -4.97 -1.82 2.20
N CYS A 96 -5.42 -3.07 2.11
CA CYS A 96 -6.84 -3.39 2.10
C CYS A 96 -7.58 -2.96 3.36
N ASN A 97 -6.89 -2.84 4.49
CA ASN A 97 -7.52 -2.42 5.73
C ASN A 97 -7.88 -0.93 5.80
N MET A 98 -7.52 -0.15 4.78
CA MET A 98 -8.06 1.21 4.65
C MET A 98 -9.53 1.20 4.25
N LEU A 99 -10.03 0.07 3.78
CA LEU A 99 -11.40 -0.07 3.33
C LEU A 99 -12.24 -0.81 4.37
N LYS A 100 -13.55 -0.55 4.36
CA LYS A 100 -14.49 -1.33 5.17
C LYS A 100 -14.45 -2.79 4.71
N THR A 101 -14.69 -3.71 5.65
CA THR A 101 -14.64 -5.15 5.39
C THR A 101 -15.55 -5.52 4.21
N ASP A 102 -14.97 -6.23 3.23
CA ASP A 102 -15.68 -6.74 2.05
C ASP A 102 -16.34 -5.66 1.19
N GLU A 103 -15.87 -4.42 1.30
CA GLU A 103 -16.38 -3.32 0.50
C GLU A 103 -15.23 -2.55 -0.15
N ASP A 104 -15.53 -1.81 -1.20
CA ASP A 104 -14.56 -0.92 -1.85
C ASP A 104 -14.74 0.54 -1.41
N VAL A 105 -15.11 0.73 -0.15
CA VAL A 105 -15.38 2.04 0.45
C VAL A 105 -14.47 2.28 1.64
N PHE A 106 -13.96 3.51 1.73
CA PHE A 106 -13.20 3.98 2.89
C PHE A 106 -14.13 4.26 4.07
N LEU A 107 -13.54 4.54 5.24
CA LEU A 107 -14.31 4.81 6.47
C LEU A 107 -15.27 6.00 6.34
N ASP A 108 -14.94 6.96 5.48
CA ASP A 108 -15.75 8.15 5.23
C ASP A 108 -16.64 7.99 3.99
N ASP A 109 -16.95 6.76 3.62
CA ASP A 109 -17.91 6.37 2.59
C ASP A 109 -17.54 6.71 1.14
N PHE A 110 -16.38 7.29 0.90
CA PHE A 110 -15.89 7.44 -0.47
C PHE A 110 -15.43 6.09 -1.02
N THR A 111 -15.71 5.86 -2.30
CA THR A 111 -15.29 4.62 -2.95
C THR A 111 -13.83 4.71 -3.42
N VAL A 112 -13.21 3.56 -3.64
CA VAL A 112 -11.88 3.49 -4.26
C VAL A 112 -11.89 4.20 -5.61
N ARG A 113 -12.94 4.02 -6.39
CA ARG A 113 -13.06 4.65 -7.69
C ARG A 113 -13.09 6.18 -7.59
N GLN A 114 -13.80 6.72 -6.59
CA GLN A 114 -13.83 8.17 -6.38
C GLN A 114 -12.45 8.72 -6.07
N VAL A 115 -11.67 8.01 -5.26
CA VAL A 115 -10.30 8.41 -4.93
C VAL A 115 -9.40 8.28 -6.16
N SER A 116 -9.52 7.18 -6.91
CA SER A 116 -8.78 6.98 -8.15
C SER A 116 -9.05 8.11 -9.14
N ASP A 117 -10.31 8.49 -9.31
CA ASP A 117 -10.68 9.59 -10.21
C ASP A 117 -10.14 10.92 -9.71
N ALA A 118 -10.18 11.18 -8.42
CA ALA A 118 -9.71 12.43 -7.83
C ALA A 118 -8.19 12.57 -7.98
N LEU A 119 -7.44 11.47 -7.84
CA LEU A 119 -5.98 11.46 -7.96
C LEU A 119 -5.51 11.18 -9.38
N GLN A 120 -6.41 10.79 -10.27
CA GLN A 120 -6.13 10.45 -11.66
C GLN A 120 -5.05 9.35 -11.79
N VAL A 121 -5.19 8.31 -10.96
CA VAL A 121 -4.27 7.18 -10.94
C VAL A 121 -5.06 5.91 -10.63
N PRO A 122 -4.74 4.78 -11.29
CA PRO A 122 -5.30 3.49 -10.90
C PRO A 122 -4.89 3.13 -9.48
N ILE A 123 -5.80 2.54 -8.72
CA ILE A 123 -5.52 2.12 -7.35
C ILE A 123 -5.59 0.59 -7.26
N ASP A 124 -4.54 -0.02 -6.75
CA ASP A 124 -4.47 -1.45 -6.48
C ASP A 124 -4.53 -1.67 -4.97
N ILE A 125 -5.31 -2.65 -4.55
CA ILE A 125 -5.47 -2.98 -3.14
C ILE A 125 -4.51 -4.10 -2.77
N VAL A 126 -3.67 -3.85 -1.77
CA VAL A 126 -2.67 -4.81 -1.31
C VAL A 126 -3.24 -5.61 -0.15
N LYS A 127 -3.25 -6.92 -0.28
CA LYS A 127 -3.71 -7.80 0.79
C LYS A 127 -2.65 -7.92 1.88
N SER A 128 -2.98 -8.64 2.95
CA SER A 128 -2.30 -8.48 4.24
C SER A 128 -0.96 -9.19 4.39
N SER A 129 -0.59 -10.13 3.50
CA SER A 129 0.65 -10.88 3.69
C SER A 129 1.86 -10.22 3.02
N GLY A 130 3.06 -10.62 3.45
CA GLY A 130 4.29 -10.14 2.81
C GLY A 130 4.40 -10.58 1.36
N GLN A 131 3.89 -11.79 1.03
CA GLN A 131 3.86 -12.25 -0.35
C GLN A 131 2.87 -11.43 -1.18
N ASP A 132 1.72 -11.08 -0.62
CA ASP A 132 0.75 -10.21 -1.29
C ASP A 132 1.36 -8.85 -1.63
N PHE A 133 2.20 -8.33 -0.73
CA PHE A 133 2.91 -7.07 -0.97
C PHE A 133 3.83 -7.19 -2.19
N ILE A 134 4.64 -8.26 -2.24
CA ILE A 134 5.53 -8.50 -3.37
C ILE A 134 4.72 -8.60 -4.66
N ASP A 135 3.68 -9.44 -4.67
CA ASP A 135 2.84 -9.67 -5.84
C ASP A 135 2.21 -8.37 -6.35
N ALA A 136 1.74 -7.54 -5.43
CA ALA A 136 1.12 -6.26 -5.79
C ALA A 136 2.15 -5.30 -6.43
N VAL A 137 3.35 -5.24 -5.86
CA VAL A 137 4.40 -4.35 -6.37
C VAL A 137 4.87 -4.76 -7.75
N ILE A 138 5.08 -6.06 -7.98
CA ILE A 138 5.53 -6.54 -9.30
C ILE A 138 4.38 -6.73 -10.27
N GLY A 139 3.13 -6.50 -9.83
CA GLY A 139 1.96 -6.53 -10.71
C GLY A 139 1.36 -7.90 -10.95
N GLU A 140 1.70 -8.91 -10.15
CA GLU A 140 1.09 -10.23 -10.26
C GLU A 140 -0.28 -10.24 -9.57
N LYS A 141 -1.16 -11.10 -10.08
CA LYS A 141 -2.52 -11.21 -9.55
C LYS A 141 -2.50 -11.94 -8.21
N GLN A 142 -3.12 -11.33 -7.20
CA GLN A 142 -3.25 -11.95 -5.89
C GLN A 142 -4.31 -13.05 -5.93
N THR A 143 -4.01 -14.19 -5.28
CA THR A 143 -4.86 -15.37 -5.33
C THR A 143 -5.95 -15.37 -4.28
N ASP A 144 -5.73 -14.70 -3.14
CA ASP A 144 -6.71 -14.64 -2.06
C ASP A 144 -7.55 -13.36 -2.20
N PRO A 145 -8.87 -13.47 -2.46
CA PRO A 145 -9.71 -12.28 -2.63
C PRO A 145 -10.04 -11.58 -1.31
N ASP A 146 -9.83 -12.23 -0.17
CA ASP A 146 -10.25 -11.68 1.13
C ASP A 146 -9.15 -10.90 1.82
N CYS A 147 -9.53 -9.76 2.38
CA CYS A 147 -8.65 -8.95 3.23
C CYS A 147 -8.84 -9.36 4.69
N LYS A 148 -7.72 -9.57 5.39
CA LYS A 148 -7.74 -9.87 6.82
C LYS A 148 -7.80 -8.55 7.58
N THR A 149 -9.00 -8.13 7.95
CA THR A 149 -9.21 -6.83 8.60
C THR A 149 -8.62 -6.71 10.00
N GLU A 150 -8.32 -7.81 10.64
CA GLU A 150 -7.64 -7.81 11.93
C GLU A 150 -6.17 -7.40 11.83
N ARG A 151 -5.60 -7.28 10.63
CA ARG A 151 -4.23 -6.80 10.42
C ARG A 151 -4.26 -5.32 10.09
N LEU A 152 -3.82 -4.50 11.03
CA LEU A 152 -3.78 -3.04 10.88
C LEU A 152 -2.36 -2.61 10.48
N ILE A 153 -2.11 -2.54 9.21
CA ILE A 153 -0.80 -2.13 8.68
C ILE A 153 -0.78 -0.72 8.09
#